data_bcb01718dfe5cce2f4c45368054e550b
#
_entry.id   bcb01718dfe5cce2f4c45368054e550b
#
_cell.length_a   1.000
_cell.length_b   1.000
_cell.length_c   1.000
_cell.angle_alpha   90.00
_cell.angle_beta   90.00
_cell.angle_gamma   90.00
#
_symmetry.space_group_name_H-M   'P 1'
#
loop_
_entity.id
_entity.type
_entity.pdbx_description
1 polymer ?
#
loop_
_entity_poly.entity_id
_entity_poly.type
_entity_poly.pdbx_seq_one_letter_code
_entity_poly.pdbx_strand_id
1 'polypeptide(L)'
;MRRLWFAVFALMLAAVLAEGAAPQDAAPNKRAFTVVARDGRFEPDRLDVSKNDLVTITLKSEGGPFSFAIDAYRLMKRAGAGETVTFAFRADQAGRFAYYCSLSNDEQCATMKGTLVVADR
;
A
#
# COMPACT_ATOMS: atom_id res chain seq x y z
N MET A 1 -52.36 -42.56 -14.10
CA MET A 1 -51.64 -42.61 -14.07
C MET A 1 -50.54 -42.16 -14.23
N ARG A 2 -50.06 -42.01 -14.34
CA ARG A 2 -49.13 -41.62 -14.56
C ARG A 2 -48.65 -40.51 -14.30
N ARG A 3 -48.69 -39.89 -14.17
CA ARG A 3 -48.37 -38.77 -14.16
C ARG A 3 -47.82 -38.34 -12.99
N LEU A 4 -47.66 -38.44 -12.34
CA LEU A 4 -47.29 -38.02 -11.26
C LEU A 4 -45.96 -37.86 -11.07
N TRP A 5 -45.30 -38.19 -11.54
CA TRP A 5 -44.07 -38.14 -11.34
C TRP A 5 -43.48 -36.93 -11.52
N PHE A 6 -43.82 -36.28 -12.15
CA PHE A 6 -43.25 -35.17 -12.42
C PHE A 6 -42.99 -34.39 -11.29
N ALA A 7 -43.50 -34.45 -10.63
CA ALA A 7 -43.40 -33.65 -9.59
C ALA A 7 -42.11 -33.67 -9.06
N VAL A 8 -41.66 -34.45 -9.02
CA VAL A 8 -40.51 -34.55 -8.53
C VAL A 8 -39.51 -33.64 -8.74
N PHE A 9 -39.19 -33.37 -9.62
CA PHE A 9 -38.19 -32.58 -9.86
C PHE A 9 -38.06 -31.38 -9.31
N ALA A 10 -38.56 -30.92 -9.33
CA ALA A 10 -38.56 -29.75 -8.84
C ALA A 10 -37.56 -29.51 -7.87
N LEU A 11 -37.59 -29.88 -7.10
CA LEU A 11 -36.78 -29.63 -6.18
C LEU A 11 -35.45 -29.48 -6.29
N MET A 12 -34.98 -29.87 -6.71
CA MET A 12 -33.76 -29.81 -6.70
C MET A 12 -33.12 -28.65 -6.74
N LEU A 13 -32.88 -28.12 -7.20
CA LEU A 13 -32.25 -27.05 -7.36
C LEU A 13 -31.87 -26.31 -6.32
N ALA A 14 -32.17 -26.03 -5.84
CA ALA A 14 -31.96 -25.27 -4.86
C ALA A 14 -30.64 -25.15 -4.49
N ALA A 15 -30.34 -25.34 -3.92
CA ALA A 15 -29.11 -25.29 -3.54
C ALA A 15 -28.27 -24.39 -3.77
N VAL A 16 -27.69 -24.36 -3.86
CA VAL A 16 -26.83 -23.63 -4.18
C VAL A 16 -26.37 -22.63 -3.75
N LEU A 17 -26.07 -22.19 -3.85
CA LEU A 17 -25.60 -21.14 -3.62
C LEU A 17 -24.88 -20.75 -2.66
N ALA A 18 -24.82 -20.69 -2.16
CA ALA A 18 -24.23 -20.32 -1.14
C ALA A 18 -22.95 -19.92 -1.26
N GLU A 19 -22.40 -20.24 -1.52
CA GLU A 19 -21.27 -19.95 -1.64
C GLU A 19 -20.71 -18.88 -1.45
N GLY A 20 -20.77 -18.36 -1.83
CA GLY A 20 -20.19 -17.21 -1.86
C GLY A 20 -19.47 -16.89 -0.73
N ALA A 21 -19.66 -17.00 0.03
CA ALA A 21 -19.08 -16.63 1.09
C ALA A 21 -17.73 -16.66 1.18
N ALA A 22 -17.27 -16.91 1.45
CA ALA A 22 -16.07 -17.00 1.67
C ALA A 22 -15.04 -16.29 1.85
N PRO A 23 -14.49 -16.02 1.46
CA PRO A 23 -13.40 -15.44 1.47
C PRO A 23 -12.79 -14.74 2.40
N GLN A 24 -12.71 -14.79 3.09
CA GLN A 24 -12.12 -14.24 3.91
C GLN A 24 -10.74 -14.01 3.87
N ASP A 25 -10.01 -14.59 3.46
CA ASP A 25 -8.71 -14.31 3.37
C ASP A 25 -8.54 -13.45 2.40
N ALA A 26 -9.11 -12.43 2.37
CA ALA A 26 -8.99 -11.52 1.35
C ALA A 26 -7.59 -11.12 1.13
N ALA A 27 -7.23 -10.90 -0.03
CA ALA A 27 -5.94 -10.37 -0.35
C ALA A 27 -5.77 -9.00 0.29
N PRO A 28 -4.57 -8.61 0.61
CA PRO A 28 -4.35 -7.29 1.17
C PRO A 28 -4.75 -6.22 0.17
N ASN A 29 -5.18 -5.09 0.67
CA ASN A 29 -5.48 -3.97 -0.21
C ASN A 29 -4.20 -3.40 -0.77
N LYS A 30 -4.28 -2.92 -1.97
CA LYS A 30 -3.14 -2.30 -2.62
C LYS A 30 -3.30 -0.80 -2.57
N ARG A 31 -2.28 -0.11 -2.14
CA ARG A 31 -2.30 1.35 -2.08
C ARG A 31 -1.08 1.87 -2.83
N ALA A 32 -1.30 2.85 -3.66
CA ALA A 32 -0.22 3.41 -4.46
C ALA A 32 -0.14 4.91 -4.24
N PHE A 33 1.06 5.40 -4.07
CA PHE A 33 1.28 6.83 -3.85
C PHE A 33 2.43 7.29 -4.71
N THR A 34 2.36 8.54 -5.15
CA THR A 34 3.49 9.21 -5.77
C THR A 34 3.99 10.24 -4.79
N VAL A 35 5.25 10.17 -4.44
CA VAL A 35 5.87 11.11 -3.53
C VAL A 35 6.91 11.88 -4.32
N VAL A 36 6.78 13.20 -4.33
CA VAL A 36 7.72 14.06 -5.03
C VAL A 36 8.68 14.64 -4.01
N ALA A 37 9.96 14.51 -4.27
CA ALA A 37 11.00 15.06 -3.43
C ALA A 37 11.57 16.27 -4.14
N ARG A 38 11.38 17.46 -3.55
CA ARG A 38 11.92 18.69 -4.11
C ARG A 38 11.94 19.80 -3.06
N ASP A 39 12.79 20.74 -3.25
CA ASP A 39 12.85 21.90 -2.41
C ASP A 39 12.96 21.57 -0.91
N GLY A 40 13.68 20.53 -0.60
CA GLY A 40 13.91 20.16 0.79
C GLY A 40 12.71 19.55 1.47
N ARG A 41 11.76 18.98 0.70
CA ARG A 41 10.60 18.35 1.33
C ARG A 41 10.01 17.28 0.46
N PHE A 42 9.20 16.43 1.07
CA PHE A 42 8.40 15.44 0.37
C PHE A 42 6.98 15.95 0.21
N GLU A 43 6.38 15.66 -0.94
CA GLU A 43 4.98 15.98 -1.19
C GLU A 43 4.28 14.74 -1.71
N PRO A 44 3.35 14.19 -1.02
CA PRO A 44 2.84 14.63 0.29
C PRO A 44 3.79 14.28 1.42
N ASP A 45 3.63 14.91 2.55
CA ASP A 45 4.42 14.61 3.71
C ASP A 45 3.68 13.73 4.70
N ARG A 46 2.56 13.18 4.29
CA ARG A 46 1.82 12.22 5.11
C ARG A 46 1.17 11.18 4.21
N LEU A 47 1.31 9.93 4.58
CA LEU A 47 0.67 8.83 3.88
C LEU A 47 -0.15 8.05 4.88
N ASP A 48 -1.41 7.75 4.53
CA ASP A 48 -2.31 7.00 5.40
C ASP A 48 -2.66 5.67 4.76
N VAL A 49 -2.39 4.60 5.45
CA VAL A 49 -2.70 3.26 4.98
C VAL A 49 -3.27 2.44 6.14
N SER A 50 -3.68 1.24 5.87
CA SER A 50 -4.16 0.32 6.90
C SER A 50 -3.19 -0.84 7.06
N LYS A 51 -3.21 -1.44 8.21
CA LYS A 51 -2.33 -2.56 8.50
C LYS A 51 -2.49 -3.66 7.47
N ASN A 52 -1.39 -4.16 7.02
CA ASN A 52 -1.27 -5.22 6.01
C ASN A 52 -1.53 -4.77 4.58
N ASP A 53 -1.72 -3.50 4.35
CA ASP A 53 -1.81 -3.00 2.97
C ASP A 53 -0.47 -3.21 2.26
N LEU A 54 -0.55 -3.48 0.97
CA LEU A 54 0.64 -3.48 0.12
C LEU A 54 0.77 -2.08 -0.44
N VAL A 55 1.85 -1.43 -0.08
CA VAL A 55 2.05 -0.01 -0.41
C VAL A 55 3.10 0.10 -1.49
N THR A 56 2.75 0.73 -2.58
CA THR A 56 3.70 1.01 -3.67
C THR A 56 3.94 2.50 -3.70
N ILE A 57 5.20 2.88 -3.68
CA ILE A 57 5.57 4.28 -3.72
C ILE A 57 6.38 4.54 -4.99
N THR A 58 5.97 5.56 -5.72
CA THR A 58 6.74 6.07 -6.83
C THR A 58 7.38 7.35 -6.34
N LEU A 59 8.70 7.33 -6.18
CA LEU A 59 9.44 8.48 -5.69
C LEU A 59 10.02 9.22 -6.87
N LYS A 60 9.61 10.47 -7.03
CA LYS A 60 10.11 11.31 -8.10
C LYS A 60 11.05 12.35 -7.52
N SER A 61 12.28 12.34 -7.98
CA SER A 61 13.27 13.28 -7.49
C SER A 61 13.33 14.45 -8.43
N GLU A 62 13.01 15.63 -7.94
CA GLU A 62 13.10 16.85 -8.75
C GLU A 62 14.21 17.70 -8.20
N GLY A 63 15.18 17.98 -9.01
CA GLY A 63 16.32 18.77 -8.60
C GLY A 63 17.51 17.90 -8.29
N GLY A 64 17.73 17.59 -7.08
CA GLY A 64 18.89 16.82 -6.70
C GLY A 64 18.58 15.37 -6.41
N PRO A 65 19.55 14.61 -5.96
CA PRO A 65 19.28 13.24 -5.53
C PRO A 65 18.61 13.27 -4.16
N PHE A 66 17.71 12.36 -3.95
CA PHE A 66 17.02 12.24 -2.66
C PHE A 66 16.88 10.76 -2.31
N SER A 67 16.65 10.47 -1.04
CA SER A 67 16.32 9.12 -0.63
C SER A 67 15.04 9.13 0.17
N PHE A 68 14.47 7.96 0.34
CA PHE A 68 13.24 7.76 1.09
C PHE A 68 13.52 6.58 2.02
N ALA A 69 13.51 6.83 3.29
CA ALA A 69 13.83 5.81 4.28
C ALA A 69 12.75 5.72 5.34
N ILE A 70 12.37 4.50 5.70
CA ILE A 70 11.48 4.22 6.82
C ILE A 70 12.19 3.19 7.68
N ASP A 71 12.73 3.61 8.81
CA ASP A 71 13.52 2.72 9.63
C ASP A 71 12.74 1.53 10.15
N ALA A 72 11.50 1.74 10.52
CA ALA A 72 10.67 0.66 11.07
C ALA A 72 10.51 -0.50 10.09
N TYR A 73 10.59 -0.22 8.81
CA TYR A 73 10.44 -1.25 7.79
C TYR A 73 11.79 -1.61 7.14
N ARG A 74 12.88 -1.05 7.66
CA ARG A 74 14.20 -1.29 7.12
C ARG A 74 14.26 -0.99 5.63
N LEU A 75 13.59 0.07 5.25
CA LEU A 75 13.44 0.44 3.86
C LEU A 75 14.27 1.69 3.58
N MET A 76 15.04 1.66 2.51
CA MET A 76 15.75 2.85 2.06
C MET A 76 15.92 2.75 0.56
N LYS A 77 15.46 3.76 -0.16
CA LYS A 77 15.57 3.82 -1.61
C LYS A 77 16.11 5.19 -2.01
N ARG A 78 16.92 5.20 -3.02
CA ARG A 78 17.55 6.43 -3.49
C ARG A 78 17.12 6.69 -4.92
N ALA A 79 16.81 7.94 -5.22
CA ALA A 79 16.56 8.39 -6.58
C ALA A 79 17.60 9.42 -6.92
N GLY A 80 18.31 9.26 -8.03
CA GLY A 80 19.25 10.26 -8.50
C GLY A 80 18.51 11.49 -8.98
N ALA A 81 19.25 12.52 -9.31
CA ALA A 81 18.66 13.79 -9.75
C ALA A 81 17.78 13.53 -10.97
N GLY A 82 16.55 13.93 -10.89
CA GLY A 82 15.60 13.77 -12.00
C GLY A 82 15.09 12.36 -12.21
N GLU A 83 15.46 11.42 -11.36
CA GLU A 83 15.03 10.03 -11.53
C GLU A 83 13.73 9.73 -10.82
N THR A 84 13.07 8.70 -11.29
CA THR A 84 11.88 8.18 -10.64
C THR A 84 12.14 6.73 -10.32
N VAL A 85 11.90 6.33 -9.07
CA VAL A 85 12.04 4.94 -8.67
C VAL A 85 10.75 4.47 -8.03
N THR A 86 10.43 3.21 -8.20
CA THR A 86 9.21 2.63 -7.65
C THR A 86 9.59 1.45 -6.78
N PHE A 87 8.97 1.34 -5.64
CA PHE A 87 9.22 0.25 -4.70
C PHE A 87 7.97 -0.03 -3.89
N ALA A 88 7.94 -1.17 -3.26
CA ALA A 88 6.76 -1.59 -2.51
C ALA A 88 7.15 -2.23 -1.20
N PHE A 89 6.26 -2.15 -0.25
CA PHE A 89 6.42 -2.81 1.03
C PHE A 89 5.05 -3.13 1.63
N ARG A 90 5.03 -4.02 2.60
CA ARG A 90 3.79 -4.33 3.29
C ARG A 90 3.78 -3.58 4.61
N ALA A 91 2.68 -2.87 4.87
CA ALA A 91 2.53 -2.10 6.10
C ALA A 91 2.06 -3.04 7.22
N ASP A 92 2.94 -3.89 7.71
CA ASP A 92 2.55 -4.95 8.63
C ASP A 92 2.61 -4.54 10.10
N GLN A 93 2.92 -3.30 10.39
CA GLN A 93 2.93 -2.80 11.76
C GLN A 93 2.07 -1.56 11.84
N ALA A 94 1.11 -1.55 12.73
CA ALA A 94 0.28 -0.37 12.95
C ALA A 94 1.08 0.67 13.71
N GLY A 95 0.81 1.92 13.49
CA GLY A 95 1.48 3.00 14.20
C GLY A 95 1.80 4.17 13.31
N ARG A 96 2.61 5.05 13.81
CA ARG A 96 3.06 6.23 13.09
C ARG A 96 4.56 6.12 12.93
N PHE A 97 5.03 6.24 11.72
CA PHE A 97 6.44 6.06 11.42
C PHE A 97 6.93 7.24 10.59
N ALA A 98 8.12 7.69 10.88
CA ALA A 98 8.70 8.75 10.08
C ALA A 98 9.29 8.19 8.81
N TYR A 99 9.14 8.91 7.71
CA TYR A 99 9.99 8.67 6.55
C TYR A 99 10.82 9.92 6.33
N TYR A 100 11.99 9.73 5.81
CA TYR A 100 12.93 10.85 5.76
C TYR A 100 13.97 10.61 4.67
N CYS A 101 14.71 11.65 4.35
CA CYS A 101 15.82 11.55 3.44
C CYS A 101 17.09 11.24 4.22
N SER A 102 17.79 10.20 3.83
CA SER A 102 18.94 9.72 4.59
C SER A 102 20.29 10.08 4.01
N LEU A 103 20.35 10.90 2.97
CA LEU A 103 21.62 11.29 2.38
C LEU A 103 22.31 12.31 3.26
N SER A 104 23.48 11.97 3.73
CA SER A 104 24.11 12.76 4.78
C SER A 104 24.84 13.98 4.28
N ASN A 105 25.12 14.07 3.00
CA ASN A 105 25.86 15.20 2.48
C ASN A 105 25.01 16.28 1.86
N ASP A 106 23.72 16.25 2.07
CA ASP A 106 22.85 17.16 1.41
C ASP A 106 22.07 17.92 2.46
N GLU A 107 22.21 19.22 2.50
CA GLU A 107 21.51 20.01 3.48
C GLU A 107 20.01 19.96 3.31
N GLN A 108 19.52 19.89 2.10
CA GLN A 108 18.08 19.79 1.90
C GLN A 108 17.56 18.49 2.49
N CYS A 109 18.33 17.44 2.34
CA CYS A 109 17.93 16.14 2.83
C CYS A 109 17.75 16.14 4.34
N ALA A 110 18.52 16.92 5.05
CA ALA A 110 18.49 16.89 6.51
C ALA A 110 17.16 17.32 7.11
N THR A 111 16.36 18.09 6.39
CA THR A 111 15.07 18.55 6.91
C THR A 111 13.88 17.86 6.27
N MET A 112 14.11 16.92 5.38
CA MET A 112 13.02 16.27 4.66
C MET A 112 12.43 15.14 5.47
N LYS A 113 11.18 15.27 5.86
CA LYS A 113 10.48 14.27 6.66
C LYS A 113 9.02 14.18 6.31
N GLY A 114 8.45 13.06 6.53
CA GLY A 114 7.02 12.88 6.46
C GLY A 114 6.59 11.81 7.45
N THR A 115 5.31 11.54 7.48
CA THR A 115 4.75 10.55 8.41
C THR A 115 3.93 9.52 7.65
N LEU A 116 4.22 8.27 7.91
CA LEU A 116 3.39 7.16 7.45
C LEU A 116 2.49 6.76 8.63
N VAL A 117 1.19 6.82 8.43
CA VAL A 117 0.24 6.40 9.46
C VAL A 117 -0.36 5.08 9.01
N VAL A 118 -0.17 4.04 9.80
CA VAL A 118 -0.72 2.72 9.52
C VAL A 118 -1.80 2.45 10.55
N ALA A 119 -3.04 2.52 10.10
CA ALA A 119 -4.17 2.31 11.01
C ALA A 119 -4.31 0.82 11.28
N ASP A 120 -4.66 0.52 12.52
CA ASP A 120 -4.89 -0.85 12.88
C ASP A 120 -6.32 -1.13 12.45
N ARG A 121 -6.53 -2.03 11.51
CA ARG A 121 -7.84 -2.21 10.95
C ARG A 121 -8.94 -2.53 11.88
#